data_7714f4a50f25fe9df8d19d4628470115
#
_entry.id   7714f4a50f25fe9df8d19d4628470115
#
_cell.length_a   1.000
_cell.length_b   1.000
_cell.length_c   1.000
_cell.angle_alpha   90.00
_cell.angle_beta   90.00
_cell.angle_gamma   90.00
#
_symmetry.space_group_name_H-M   'P 1'
#
loop_
_entity.id
_entity.type
_entity.pdbx_description
1 polymer ?
#
loop_
_entity_poly.entity_id
_entity_poly.type
_entity_poly.pdbx_seq_one_letter_code
_entity_poly.pdbx_strand_id
1 'polypeptide(L)' 'MKKIQGYEHYFVTADGKIFSQAYGSLKELSPWLDSKKRYFMIALSKKGTVYKHLVHRLVAQ' A
#
# COMPACT_ATOMS: atom_id res chain seq x y z
N MET A 1 12.15 -4.88 0.01
CA MET A 1 10.69 -4.76 -0.16
C MET A 1 10.26 -5.25 -1.51
N LYS A 2 9.02 -5.64 -1.66
CA LYS A 2 8.54 -6.19 -2.91
C LYS A 2 7.49 -5.28 -3.53
N LYS A 3 7.37 -5.36 -4.84
CA LYS A 3 6.39 -4.61 -5.61
C LYS A 3 4.99 -5.18 -5.34
N ILE A 4 4.01 -4.30 -5.17
CA ILE A 4 2.63 -4.74 -4.96
C ILE A 4 2.07 -5.23 -6.29
N GLN A 5 1.49 -6.42 -6.28
CA GLN A 5 0.93 -7.03 -7.47
C GLN A 5 -0.19 -6.17 -8.05
N GLY A 6 -0.13 -5.91 -9.35
CA GLY A 6 -1.11 -5.08 -10.03
C GLY A 6 -0.80 -3.59 -10.01
N TYR A 7 0.28 -3.17 -9.36
CA TYR A 7 0.69 -1.77 -9.27
C TYR A 7 2.15 -1.62 -9.67
N GLU A 8 2.47 -0.57 -10.38
CA GLU A 8 3.83 -0.36 -10.88
C GLU A 8 4.69 0.49 -9.95
N HIS A 9 4.05 1.32 -9.11
CA HIS A 9 4.76 2.32 -8.32
C HIS A 9 4.60 2.14 -6.82
N TYR A 10 4.06 1.01 -6.38
CA TYR A 10 3.85 0.76 -4.97
C TYR A 10 4.62 -0.48 -4.52
N PHE A 11 5.16 -0.39 -3.31
CA PHE A 11 5.98 -1.45 -2.71
C PHE A 11 5.52 -1.71 -1.29
N VAL A 12 5.69 -2.93 -0.83
CA VAL A 12 5.35 -3.33 0.53
C VAL A 12 6.52 -4.08 1.15
N THR A 13 6.78 -3.82 2.43
CA THR A 13 7.81 -4.53 3.18
C THR A 13 7.17 -5.66 3.99
N ALA A 14 8.01 -6.59 4.48
CA ALA A 14 7.53 -7.72 5.26
C ALA A 14 6.92 -7.28 6.60
N ASP A 15 7.31 -6.11 7.11
CA ASP A 15 6.77 -5.58 8.37
C ASP A 15 5.54 -4.69 8.16
N GLY A 16 5.00 -4.62 6.94
CA GLY A 16 3.74 -3.95 6.70
C GLY A 16 3.84 -2.48 6.30
N LYS A 17 5.02 -2.01 5.94
CA LYS A 17 5.19 -0.63 5.47
C LYS A 17 4.90 -0.56 3.98
N ILE A 18 4.24 0.53 3.56
CA ILE A 18 3.88 0.75 2.17
C ILE A 18 4.63 1.98 1.65
N PHE A 19 5.23 1.84 0.48
CA PHE A 19 5.96 2.92 -0.17
C PHE A 19 5.41 3.17 -1.56
N SER A 20 5.41 4.44 -1.97
CA SER A 20 5.10 4.79 -3.35
C SER A 20 6.32 5.44 -3.99
N GLN A 21 6.60 5.08 -5.24
CA GLN A 21 7.67 5.68 -6.01
C GLN A 21 7.07 6.62 -7.04
N ALA A 22 7.40 7.90 -6.94
CA ALA A 22 6.92 8.92 -7.88
C ALA A 22 8.03 9.93 -8.11
N TYR A 23 8.21 10.32 -9.37
CA TYR A 23 9.20 11.36 -9.76
C TYR A 23 10.60 11.04 -9.23
N GLY A 24 10.98 9.77 -9.23
CA GLY A 24 12.30 9.36 -8.80
C GLY A 24 12.51 9.31 -7.29
N SER A 25 11.47 9.57 -6.50
CA SER A 25 11.55 9.56 -5.06
C SER A 25 10.67 8.46 -4.47
N LEU A 26 11.14 7.88 -3.38
CA LEU A 26 10.40 6.86 -2.64
C LEU A 26 9.79 7.52 -1.42
N LYS A 27 8.47 7.41 -1.26
CA LYS A 27 7.73 8.05 -0.19
C LYS A 27 6.96 7.01 0.61
N GLU A 28 7.12 7.03 1.92
CA GLU A 28 6.38 6.13 2.79
C GLU A 28 4.94 6.61 2.94
N LEU A 29 3.99 5.69 2.80
CA LEU A 29 2.58 5.96 2.99
C LEU A 29 2.16 5.48 4.37
N SER A 30 1.21 6.20 4.98
CA SER A 30 0.72 5.85 6.32
C SER A 30 -0.61 5.14 6.22
N PRO A 31 -0.68 3.84 6.51
CA PRO A 31 -1.96 3.14 6.56
C PRO A 31 -2.76 3.60 7.77
N TRP A 32 -4.06 3.40 7.70
CA TRP A 32 -4.96 3.75 8.80
C TRP A 32 -5.74 2.51 9.25
N LEU A 33 -6.24 2.55 10.50
CA LEU A 33 -7.10 1.50 11.00
C LEU A 33 -8.50 1.63 10.40
N ASP A 34 -9.13 0.50 10.10
CA ASP A 34 -10.50 0.51 9.59
C ASP A 34 -11.48 0.99 10.69
N SER A 35 -12.76 1.11 10.33
CA SER A 35 -13.77 1.61 11.26
C SER A 35 -13.91 0.75 12.52
N LYS A 36 -13.58 -0.53 12.42
CA LYS A 36 -13.63 -1.46 13.55
C LYS A 36 -12.29 -1.58 14.26
N LYS A 37 -11.27 -0.85 13.80
CA LYS A 37 -9.93 -0.82 14.38
C LYS A 37 -9.28 -2.21 14.46
N ARG A 38 -9.59 -3.07 13.50
CA ARG A 38 -9.05 -4.44 13.46
C ARG A 38 -7.91 -4.60 12.49
N TYR A 39 -7.95 -3.86 11.37
CA TYR A 39 -7.00 -4.05 10.29
C TYR A 39 -6.51 -2.72 9.79
N PHE A 40 -5.25 -2.69 9.37
CA PHE A 40 -4.72 -1.52 8.68
C PHE A 40 -5.12 -1.58 7.21
N MET A 41 -5.52 -0.44 6.68
CA MET A 41 -5.90 -0.27 5.29
C MET A 41 -5.06 0.81 4.64
N ILE A 42 -4.90 0.72 3.34
CA ILE A 42 -4.17 1.71 2.57
C ILE A 42 -4.93 1.95 1.26
N ALA A 43 -4.95 3.19 0.81
CA ALA A 43 -5.53 3.55 -0.48
C ALA A 43 -4.44 3.64 -1.52
N LEU A 44 -4.59 2.91 -2.62
CA LEU A 44 -3.66 2.92 -3.72
C LEU A 44 -4.39 3.39 -4.97
N SER A 45 -3.78 4.32 -5.71
CA SER A 45 -4.39 4.81 -6.93
C SER A 45 -3.85 4.09 -8.15
N LYS A 46 -4.73 3.84 -9.12
CA LYS A 46 -4.39 3.20 -10.37
C LYS A 46 -5.28 3.75 -11.46
N LYS A 47 -4.66 4.33 -12.48
CA LYS A 47 -5.37 4.90 -13.64
C LYS A 47 -6.47 5.88 -13.21
N GLY A 48 -6.18 6.73 -12.22
CA GLY A 48 -7.11 7.73 -11.76
C GLY A 48 -8.17 7.24 -10.78
N THR A 49 -8.18 5.95 -10.45
CA THR A 49 -9.12 5.36 -9.51
C THR A 49 -8.40 4.94 -8.24
N VAL A 50 -9.01 5.22 -7.09
CA VAL A 50 -8.45 4.85 -5.80
C VAL A 50 -9.08 3.56 -5.31
N TYR A 51 -8.25 2.60 -4.93
CA TYR A 51 -8.69 1.32 -4.40
C TYR A 51 -8.17 1.17 -2.97
N LYS A 52 -9.01 0.70 -2.07
CA LYS A 52 -8.63 0.43 -0.69
C LYS A 52 -8.23 -1.03 -0.54
N HIS A 53 -7.11 -1.26 0.15
CA HIS A 53 -6.58 -2.61 0.35
C HIS A 53 -6.26 -2.83 1.81
N LEU A 54 -6.37 -4.07 2.26
CA LEU A 54 -5.91 -4.47 3.58
C LEU A 54 -4.40 -4.68 3.53
N VAL A 55 -3.68 -4.05 4.44
CA VAL A 55 -2.21 -4.11 4.43
C VAL A 55 -1.71 -5.54 4.55
N HIS A 56 -2.30 -6.35 5.44
CA HIS A 56 -1.85 -7.72 5.62
C HIS A 56 -2.01 -8.57 4.35
N ARG A 57 -2.98 -8.24 3.50
CA ARG A 57 -3.12 -8.93 2.21
C ARG A 57 -2.02 -8.55 1.23
N LEU A 58 -1.60 -7.29 1.27
CA LEU A 58 -0.50 -6.84 0.42
C LEU A 58 0.81 -7.49 0.84
N VAL A 59 1.03 -7.63 2.14
CA VAL A 59 2.22 -8.31 2.66
C VAL A 59 2.23 -9.77 2.24
N ALA A 60 1.07 -10.41 2.19
CA ALA A 60 0.95 -11.84 1.89
C ALA A 60 1.04 -12.18 0.40
N GLN A 61 1.01 -11.20 -0.48
CA GLN A 61 1.11 -11.45 -1.91
C GLN A 61 2.40 -12.13 -2.32
#